data_e4537b62254ab950aef556afec150874
#
_entry.id   e4537b62254ab950aef556afec150874
#
_cell.length_a   1.000
_cell.length_b   1.000
_cell.length_c   1.000
_cell.angle_alpha   90.00
_cell.angle_beta   90.00
_cell.angle_gamma   90.00
#
_symmetry.space_group_name_H-M   'P 1'
#
loop_
_entity.id
_entity.type
_entity.pdbx_description
1 polymer ?
#
loop_
_entity_poly.entity_id
_entity_poly.type
_entity_poly.pdbx_seq_one_letter_code
_entity_poly.pdbx_strand_id
1 'polypeptide(L)'
;MNKSNKLQNIYFDWLMKEYSFKDLDSNVVEITIPFLDNDFNYIVMYAEFLRNGKIILTDDGWTLDNLKSHGITFTGRTKSKTATLNTITSSLGIEINDNELSIRTDLDKFPIAKQRLLQAIIQVNDMIVLKDSNVKNIFYEEVEHILHERNVLFSSRPSFAGKEGITVQFDFSIPTPKKERLVRTISNGNNLNHAKLLAVDTRLLQNYKK
;
A
#
# COMPACT_ATOMS: atom_id res chain seq x y z
N MET A 1 10.93 -14.11 -41.21
CA MET A 1 10.08 -13.78 -40.07
C MET A 1 10.51 -12.40 -39.60
N ASN A 2 9.57 -11.44 -39.47
CA ASN A 2 9.94 -10.10 -39.04
C ASN A 2 10.21 -10.07 -37.51
N LYS A 3 10.85 -9.01 -37.03
CA LYS A 3 11.26 -8.89 -35.62
C LYS A 3 10.04 -8.93 -34.66
N SER A 4 8.90 -8.35 -35.05
CA SER A 4 7.68 -8.32 -34.25
C SER A 4 7.10 -9.73 -34.04
N ASN A 5 7.00 -10.53 -35.09
CA ASN A 5 6.50 -11.90 -34.98
C ASN A 5 7.42 -12.78 -34.10
N LYS A 6 8.74 -12.54 -34.17
CA LYS A 6 9.70 -13.26 -33.32
C LYS A 6 9.48 -12.93 -31.82
N LEU A 7 9.34 -11.65 -31.49
CA LEU A 7 9.08 -11.23 -30.10
C LEU A 7 7.72 -11.72 -29.61
N GLN A 8 6.69 -11.63 -30.45
CA GLN A 8 5.34 -12.11 -30.14
C GLN A 8 5.36 -13.60 -29.79
N ASN A 9 5.95 -14.44 -30.64
CA ASN A 9 6.00 -15.88 -30.42
C ASN A 9 6.76 -16.23 -29.14
N ILE A 10 7.95 -15.66 -28.91
CA ILE A 10 8.74 -15.88 -27.70
C ILE A 10 7.93 -15.50 -26.44
N TYR A 11 7.25 -14.37 -26.48
CA TYR A 11 6.47 -13.89 -25.33
C TYR A 11 5.27 -14.79 -25.04
N PHE A 12 4.47 -15.13 -26.04
CA PHE A 12 3.29 -15.97 -25.82
C PHE A 12 3.63 -17.42 -25.51
N ASP A 13 4.70 -17.98 -26.11
CA ASP A 13 5.20 -19.31 -25.76
C ASP A 13 5.64 -19.39 -24.29
N TRP A 14 6.32 -18.33 -23.81
CA TRP A 14 6.68 -18.21 -22.40
C TRP A 14 5.44 -18.07 -21.54
N LEU A 15 4.53 -17.16 -21.88
CA LEU A 15 3.33 -16.88 -21.11
C LEU A 15 2.47 -18.15 -20.95
N MET A 16 2.29 -18.95 -22.00
CA MET A 16 1.54 -20.21 -21.95
C MET A 16 2.17 -21.26 -21.03
N LYS A 17 3.48 -21.22 -20.82
CA LYS A 17 4.17 -22.14 -19.89
C LYS A 17 4.06 -21.69 -18.44
N GLU A 18 4.05 -20.39 -18.20
CA GLU A 18 4.03 -19.83 -16.86
C GLU A 18 2.62 -19.73 -16.26
N TYR A 19 1.57 -19.60 -17.09
CA TYR A 19 0.20 -19.71 -16.61
C TYR A 19 -0.15 -21.16 -16.25
N SER A 20 -0.77 -21.35 -15.09
CA SER A 20 -1.33 -22.64 -14.69
C SER A 20 -2.83 -22.53 -14.49
N PHE A 21 -3.58 -23.49 -15.03
CA PHE A 21 -5.01 -23.66 -14.80
C PHE A 21 -5.22 -25.06 -14.22
N LYS A 22 -5.77 -25.14 -13.02
CA LYS A 22 -5.95 -26.39 -12.30
C LYS A 22 -7.38 -26.52 -11.79
N ASP A 23 -8.07 -27.57 -12.19
CA ASP A 23 -9.38 -27.89 -11.62
C ASP A 23 -9.20 -28.27 -10.14
N LEU A 24 -9.86 -27.54 -9.23
CA LEU A 24 -9.91 -27.88 -7.81
C LEU A 24 -11.08 -28.83 -7.53
N ASP A 25 -12.21 -28.57 -8.18
CA ASP A 25 -13.38 -29.42 -8.16
C ASP A 25 -14.16 -29.30 -9.48
N SER A 26 -15.43 -29.75 -9.50
CA SER A 26 -16.27 -29.70 -10.70
C SER A 26 -16.64 -28.31 -11.18
N ASN A 27 -16.50 -27.29 -10.34
CA ASN A 27 -17.00 -25.94 -10.61
C ASN A 27 -15.93 -24.85 -10.39
N VAL A 28 -14.78 -25.17 -9.79
CA VAL A 28 -13.75 -24.18 -9.43
C VAL A 28 -12.43 -24.52 -10.09
N VAL A 29 -11.86 -23.52 -10.76
CA VAL A 29 -10.53 -23.58 -11.39
C VAL A 29 -9.62 -22.58 -10.71
N GLU A 30 -8.47 -23.04 -10.23
CA GLU A 30 -7.36 -22.20 -9.77
C GLU A 30 -6.54 -21.71 -10.97
N ILE A 31 -6.22 -20.44 -11.00
CA ILE A 31 -5.45 -19.79 -12.06
C ILE A 31 -4.23 -19.12 -11.43
N THR A 32 -3.05 -19.72 -11.62
CA THR A 32 -1.78 -19.11 -11.20
C THR A 32 -1.23 -18.23 -12.33
N ILE A 33 -0.86 -17.03 -12.01
CA ILE A 33 -0.48 -15.98 -12.96
C ILE A 33 0.97 -15.57 -12.71
N PRO A 34 1.82 -15.42 -13.77
CA PRO A 34 3.23 -15.05 -13.61
C PRO A 34 3.42 -13.55 -13.32
N PHE A 35 2.68 -13.06 -12.34
CA PHE A 35 2.83 -11.75 -11.73
C PHE A 35 2.98 -11.93 -10.22
N LEU A 36 3.75 -11.07 -9.59
CA LEU A 36 4.07 -11.20 -8.18
C LEU A 36 3.26 -10.22 -7.34
N ASP A 37 2.87 -10.67 -6.15
CA ASP A 37 2.35 -9.82 -5.09
C ASP A 37 3.49 -9.11 -4.32
N ASN A 38 3.16 -8.40 -3.25
CA ASN A 38 4.12 -7.67 -2.42
C ASN A 38 5.10 -8.57 -1.65
N ASP A 39 4.78 -9.84 -1.47
CA ASP A 39 5.61 -10.83 -0.80
C ASP A 39 6.37 -11.73 -1.78
N PHE A 40 6.38 -11.34 -3.07
CA PHE A 40 7.02 -12.07 -4.17
C PHE A 40 6.41 -13.45 -4.44
N ASN A 41 5.14 -13.67 -4.07
CA ASN A 41 4.39 -14.86 -4.46
C ASN A 41 3.69 -14.62 -5.79
N TYR A 42 3.46 -15.68 -6.56
CA TYR A 42 2.62 -15.61 -7.75
C TYR A 42 1.18 -15.26 -7.36
N ILE A 43 0.57 -14.36 -8.15
CA ILE A 43 -0.84 -14.02 -7.98
C ILE A 43 -1.69 -15.22 -8.39
N VAL A 44 -2.60 -15.61 -7.50
CA VAL A 44 -3.56 -16.68 -7.73
C VAL A 44 -4.97 -16.10 -7.81
N MET A 45 -5.76 -16.57 -8.74
CA MET A 45 -7.18 -16.28 -8.88
C MET A 45 -7.97 -17.57 -8.96
N TYR A 46 -9.24 -17.49 -8.64
CA TYR A 46 -10.19 -18.62 -8.77
C TYR A 46 -11.30 -18.24 -9.74
N ALA A 47 -11.72 -19.20 -10.55
CA ALA A 47 -12.87 -19.06 -11.42
C ALA A 47 -13.94 -20.06 -10.96
N GLU A 48 -15.07 -19.57 -10.45
CA GLU A 48 -16.21 -20.35 -10.06
C GLU A 48 -17.25 -20.37 -11.18
N PHE A 49 -17.65 -21.56 -11.65
CA PHE A 49 -18.66 -21.77 -12.68
C PHE A 49 -20.06 -21.85 -12.05
N LEU A 50 -20.92 -20.91 -12.39
CA LEU A 50 -22.29 -20.85 -11.88
C LEU A 50 -23.26 -21.65 -12.72
N ARG A 51 -24.35 -22.13 -12.09
CA ARG A 51 -25.42 -22.91 -12.78
C ARG A 51 -26.08 -22.19 -13.95
N ASN A 52 -26.03 -20.85 -13.97
CA ASN A 52 -26.62 -20.02 -15.04
C ASN A 52 -25.68 -19.76 -16.23
N GLY A 53 -24.55 -20.47 -16.31
CA GLY A 53 -23.55 -20.34 -17.38
C GLY A 53 -22.62 -19.11 -17.21
N LYS A 54 -22.74 -18.34 -16.14
CA LYS A 54 -21.81 -17.27 -15.77
C LYS A 54 -20.67 -17.80 -14.92
N ILE A 55 -19.61 -17.01 -14.82
CA ILE A 55 -18.50 -17.28 -13.93
C ILE A 55 -18.28 -16.11 -12.97
N ILE A 56 -17.76 -16.40 -11.79
CA ILE A 56 -17.19 -15.42 -10.87
C ILE A 56 -15.68 -15.63 -10.87
N LEU A 57 -14.92 -14.56 -11.09
CA LEU A 57 -13.47 -14.56 -10.88
C LEU A 57 -13.20 -13.84 -9.57
N THR A 58 -12.31 -14.40 -8.74
CA THR A 58 -12.02 -13.87 -7.41
C THR A 58 -10.57 -14.11 -7.02
N ASP A 59 -10.05 -13.31 -6.08
CA ASP A 59 -8.76 -13.51 -5.39
C ASP A 59 -8.93 -14.26 -4.05
N ASP A 60 -10.15 -14.68 -3.72
CA ASP A 60 -10.48 -15.35 -2.44
C ASP A 60 -10.04 -14.53 -1.20
N GLY A 61 -10.07 -13.19 -1.31
CA GLY A 61 -9.74 -12.28 -0.23
C GLY A 61 -8.24 -12.09 0.06
N TRP A 62 -7.37 -12.82 -0.66
CA TRP A 62 -5.93 -12.79 -0.42
C TRP A 62 -5.34 -11.39 -0.44
N THR A 63 -5.70 -10.56 -1.41
CA THR A 63 -5.10 -9.23 -1.60
C THR A 63 -5.34 -8.31 -0.41
N LEU A 64 -6.57 -8.22 0.07
CA LEU A 64 -6.92 -7.36 1.20
C LEU A 64 -6.42 -7.91 2.54
N ASP A 65 -6.42 -9.23 2.72
CA ASP A 65 -5.88 -9.86 3.93
C ASP A 65 -4.35 -9.74 3.99
N ASN A 66 -3.65 -9.85 2.85
CA ASN A 66 -2.22 -9.58 2.76
C ASN A 66 -1.91 -8.14 3.16
N LEU A 67 -2.59 -7.14 2.59
CA LEU A 67 -2.43 -5.73 2.98
C LEU A 67 -2.70 -5.50 4.47
N LYS A 68 -3.71 -6.16 5.04
CA LYS A 68 -4.04 -6.09 6.46
C LYS A 68 -2.91 -6.65 7.34
N SER A 69 -2.28 -7.76 6.93
CA SER A 69 -1.12 -8.33 7.63
C SER A 69 0.06 -7.36 7.66
N HIS A 70 0.20 -6.52 6.63
CA HIS A 70 1.21 -5.46 6.54
C HIS A 70 0.79 -4.14 7.24
N GLY A 71 -0.38 -4.11 7.91
CA GLY A 71 -0.87 -2.97 8.66
C GLY A 71 -1.68 -1.96 7.85
N ILE A 72 -2.09 -2.31 6.63
CA ILE A 72 -3.03 -1.51 5.83
C ILE A 72 -4.45 -1.99 6.11
N THR A 73 -5.25 -1.15 6.72
CA THR A 73 -6.66 -1.47 7.04
C THR A 73 -7.61 -0.47 6.38
N PHE A 74 -8.78 -0.96 6.00
CA PHE A 74 -9.83 -0.20 5.35
C PHE A 74 -11.02 -0.04 6.30
N THR A 75 -10.90 0.88 7.26
CA THR A 75 -11.93 1.16 8.26
C THR A 75 -12.48 2.57 8.10
N GLY A 76 -13.58 2.89 8.76
CA GLY A 76 -14.15 4.25 8.76
C GLY A 76 -13.18 5.34 9.23
N ARG A 77 -12.10 5.00 9.92
CA ARG A 77 -11.03 5.92 10.33
C ARG A 77 -9.99 6.15 9.23
N THR A 78 -9.91 5.29 8.22
CA THR A 78 -8.97 5.35 7.10
C THR A 78 -9.66 5.80 5.82
N LYS A 79 -10.43 6.89 5.88
CA LYS A 79 -11.28 7.38 4.77
C LYS A 79 -10.53 7.52 3.44
N SER A 80 -9.30 8.04 3.46
CA SER A 80 -8.51 8.22 2.24
C SER A 80 -8.13 6.88 1.61
N LYS A 81 -7.63 5.92 2.40
CA LYS A 81 -7.26 4.58 1.90
C LYS A 81 -8.49 3.85 1.34
N THR A 82 -9.62 3.92 2.05
CA THR A 82 -10.89 3.33 1.60
C THR A 82 -11.39 4.00 0.30
N ALA A 83 -11.28 5.32 0.18
CA ALA A 83 -11.65 6.02 -1.05
C ALA A 83 -10.77 5.60 -2.23
N THR A 84 -9.45 5.46 -2.04
CA THR A 84 -8.53 4.96 -3.07
C THR A 84 -8.90 3.54 -3.49
N LEU A 85 -9.12 2.63 -2.54
CA LEU A 85 -9.56 1.26 -2.83
C LEU A 85 -10.84 1.25 -3.66
N ASN A 86 -11.86 2.00 -3.24
CA ASN A 86 -13.13 2.10 -3.96
C ASN A 86 -12.97 2.69 -5.36
N THR A 87 -12.07 3.65 -5.54
CA THR A 87 -11.78 4.23 -6.86
C THR A 87 -11.16 3.19 -7.79
N ILE A 88 -10.18 2.43 -7.31
CA ILE A 88 -9.54 1.35 -8.09
C ILE A 88 -10.59 0.31 -8.51
N THR A 89 -11.32 -0.23 -7.54
CA THR A 89 -12.26 -1.33 -7.78
C THR A 89 -13.41 -0.91 -8.68
N SER A 90 -14.03 0.25 -8.43
CA SER A 90 -15.14 0.74 -9.25
C SER A 90 -14.72 1.06 -10.68
N SER A 91 -13.52 1.62 -10.90
CA SER A 91 -13.01 1.92 -12.25
C SER A 91 -12.82 0.68 -13.12
N LEU A 92 -12.55 -0.47 -12.48
CA LEU A 92 -12.34 -1.75 -13.15
C LEU A 92 -13.58 -2.67 -13.11
N GLY A 93 -14.66 -2.24 -12.46
CA GLY A 93 -15.88 -3.03 -12.31
C GLY A 93 -15.70 -4.24 -11.39
N ILE A 94 -14.86 -4.09 -10.37
CA ILE A 94 -14.59 -5.10 -9.34
C ILE A 94 -15.51 -4.83 -8.14
N GLU A 95 -16.13 -5.86 -7.63
CA GLU A 95 -16.91 -5.86 -6.39
C GLU A 95 -16.02 -6.29 -5.21
N ILE A 96 -16.33 -5.76 -4.02
CA ILE A 96 -15.68 -6.19 -2.77
C ILE A 96 -16.76 -6.76 -1.85
N ASN A 97 -16.63 -8.04 -1.53
CA ASN A 97 -17.51 -8.74 -0.61
C ASN A 97 -16.65 -9.52 0.39
N ASP A 98 -16.79 -9.26 1.69
CA ASP A 98 -16.05 -9.96 2.76
C ASP A 98 -14.52 -10.04 2.54
N ASN A 99 -13.89 -8.91 2.13
CA ASN A 99 -12.49 -8.76 1.72
C ASN A 99 -12.13 -9.41 0.38
N GLU A 100 -13.04 -10.02 -0.32
CA GLU A 100 -12.84 -10.68 -1.59
C GLU A 100 -12.99 -9.68 -2.74
N LEU A 101 -11.98 -9.59 -3.61
CA LEU A 101 -12.04 -8.86 -4.87
C LEU A 101 -12.62 -9.77 -5.95
N SER A 102 -13.77 -9.45 -6.49
CA SER A 102 -14.44 -10.32 -7.45
C SER A 102 -15.06 -9.60 -8.64
N ILE A 103 -15.25 -10.31 -9.73
CA ILE A 103 -15.98 -9.86 -10.91
C ILE A 103 -16.81 -10.99 -11.48
N ARG A 104 -18.11 -10.73 -11.69
CA ARG A 104 -19.01 -11.65 -12.35
C ARG A 104 -19.10 -11.35 -13.84
N THR A 105 -19.00 -12.40 -14.69
CA THR A 105 -19.00 -12.23 -16.14
C THR A 105 -19.59 -13.44 -16.86
N ASP A 106 -19.81 -13.27 -18.16
CA ASP A 106 -20.12 -14.38 -19.07
C ASP A 106 -18.80 -15.08 -19.49
N LEU A 107 -18.87 -16.36 -19.82
CA LEU A 107 -17.66 -17.15 -20.13
C LEU A 107 -16.87 -16.62 -21.33
N ASP A 108 -17.55 -16.09 -22.34
CA ASP A 108 -16.92 -15.48 -23.53
C ASP A 108 -16.13 -14.21 -23.20
N LYS A 109 -16.47 -13.54 -22.11
CA LYS A 109 -15.79 -12.33 -21.61
C LYS A 109 -14.72 -12.62 -20.56
N PHE A 110 -14.48 -13.91 -20.25
CA PHE A 110 -13.46 -14.31 -19.27
C PHE A 110 -12.11 -13.62 -19.46
N PRO A 111 -11.52 -13.55 -20.68
CA PRO A 111 -10.19 -12.95 -20.83
C PRO A 111 -10.14 -11.48 -20.38
N ILE A 112 -11.20 -10.71 -20.67
CA ILE A 112 -11.31 -9.29 -20.29
C ILE A 112 -11.52 -9.16 -18.79
N ALA A 113 -12.42 -9.94 -18.22
CA ALA A 113 -12.72 -9.92 -16.79
C ALA A 113 -11.48 -10.32 -15.97
N LYS A 114 -10.77 -11.36 -16.38
CA LYS A 114 -9.52 -11.83 -15.78
C LYS A 114 -8.45 -10.71 -15.78
N GLN A 115 -8.29 -9.99 -16.89
CA GLN A 115 -7.34 -8.88 -16.96
C GLN A 115 -7.73 -7.70 -16.05
N ARG A 116 -9.02 -7.39 -15.94
CA ARG A 116 -9.52 -6.35 -15.03
C ARG A 116 -9.27 -6.72 -13.57
N LEU A 117 -9.54 -7.97 -13.19
CA LEU A 117 -9.28 -8.44 -11.83
C LEU A 117 -7.77 -8.43 -11.53
N LEU A 118 -6.93 -8.92 -12.45
CA LEU A 118 -5.47 -8.86 -12.29
C LEU A 118 -4.98 -7.42 -12.09
N GLN A 119 -5.48 -6.49 -12.89
CA GLN A 119 -5.11 -5.09 -12.79
C GLN A 119 -5.56 -4.49 -11.45
N ALA A 120 -6.74 -4.86 -10.96
CA ALA A 120 -7.22 -4.44 -9.64
C ALA A 120 -6.34 -5.00 -8.52
N ILE A 121 -6.01 -6.29 -8.55
CA ILE A 121 -5.14 -6.94 -7.57
C ILE A 121 -3.78 -6.22 -7.51
N ILE A 122 -3.15 -5.95 -8.66
CA ILE A 122 -1.85 -5.25 -8.71
C ILE A 122 -1.97 -3.84 -8.13
N GLN A 123 -2.97 -3.04 -8.55
CA GLN A 123 -3.14 -1.68 -8.05
C GLN A 123 -3.49 -1.64 -6.55
N VAL A 124 -4.25 -2.62 -6.07
CA VAL A 124 -4.57 -2.73 -4.64
C VAL A 124 -3.33 -3.17 -3.85
N ASN A 125 -2.55 -4.12 -4.34
CA ASN A 125 -1.26 -4.50 -3.75
C ASN A 125 -0.32 -3.30 -3.63
N ASP A 126 -0.26 -2.42 -4.64
CA ASP A 126 0.57 -1.21 -4.62
C ASP A 126 0.17 -0.23 -3.51
N MET A 127 -1.03 -0.38 -2.93
CA MET A 127 -1.44 0.42 -1.77
C MET A 127 -0.60 0.17 -0.51
N ILE A 128 0.30 -0.83 -0.51
CA ILE A 128 1.27 -1.04 0.57
C ILE A 128 2.14 0.20 0.84
N VAL A 129 2.36 1.04 -0.17
CA VAL A 129 3.08 2.32 -0.01
C VAL A 129 2.36 3.29 0.92
N LEU A 130 1.05 3.11 1.14
CA LEU A 130 0.24 3.91 2.05
C LEU A 130 0.35 3.45 3.52
N LYS A 131 1.29 2.55 3.83
CA LYS A 131 1.59 2.18 5.22
C LYS A 131 1.99 3.43 6.01
N ASP A 132 1.50 3.56 7.24
CA ASP A 132 1.70 4.77 8.04
C ASP A 132 3.18 5.15 8.26
N SER A 133 4.06 4.16 8.30
CA SER A 133 5.52 4.40 8.36
C SER A 133 6.06 5.05 7.09
N ASN A 134 5.59 4.62 5.92
CA ASN A 134 6.01 5.19 4.64
C ASN A 134 5.44 6.61 4.45
N VAL A 135 4.16 6.79 4.77
CA VAL A 135 3.51 8.11 4.74
C VAL A 135 4.24 9.10 5.66
N LYS A 136 4.67 8.64 6.85
CA LYS A 136 5.45 9.47 7.76
C LYS A 136 6.80 9.87 7.16
N ASN A 137 7.51 8.95 6.50
CA ASN A 137 8.78 9.23 5.84
C ASN A 137 8.61 10.19 4.66
N ILE A 138 7.63 9.96 3.80
CA ILE A 138 7.31 10.86 2.67
C ILE A 138 7.02 12.27 3.18
N PHE A 139 6.19 12.40 4.22
CA PHE A 139 5.86 13.69 4.81
C PHE A 139 7.08 14.39 5.43
N TYR A 140 7.98 13.63 6.06
CA TYR A 140 9.26 14.16 6.56
C TYR A 140 10.11 14.71 5.42
N GLU A 141 10.29 13.97 4.33
CA GLU A 141 11.08 14.36 3.16
C GLU A 141 10.48 15.59 2.46
N GLU A 142 9.16 15.68 2.38
CA GLU A 142 8.47 16.85 1.83
C GLU A 142 8.72 18.11 2.66
N VAL A 143 8.63 18.01 4.00
CA VAL A 143 8.94 19.12 4.91
C VAL A 143 10.41 19.53 4.79
N GLU A 144 11.33 18.57 4.72
CA GLU A 144 12.76 18.82 4.52
C GLU A 144 13.02 19.58 3.21
N HIS A 145 12.38 19.15 2.12
CA HIS A 145 12.45 19.82 0.82
C HIS A 145 11.96 21.28 0.89
N ILE A 146 10.81 21.52 1.52
CA ILE A 146 10.25 22.86 1.70
C ILE A 146 11.21 23.76 2.51
N LEU A 147 11.83 23.23 3.56
CA LEU A 147 12.81 23.99 4.36
C LEU A 147 14.03 24.38 3.53
N HIS A 148 14.53 23.49 2.68
CA HIS A 148 15.60 23.79 1.73
C HIS A 148 15.21 24.84 0.69
N GLU A 149 14.06 24.70 0.03
CA GLU A 149 13.56 25.67 -0.95
C GLU A 149 13.39 27.09 -0.35
N ARG A 150 12.99 27.16 0.92
CA ARG A 150 12.80 28.41 1.65
C ARG A 150 14.09 28.96 2.24
N ASN A 151 15.25 28.32 2.00
CA ASN A 151 16.54 28.66 2.58
C ASN A 151 16.51 28.78 4.11
N VAL A 152 15.71 27.93 4.78
CA VAL A 152 15.67 27.88 6.24
C VAL A 152 16.82 27.01 6.72
N LEU A 153 17.67 27.55 7.62
CA LEU A 153 18.71 26.76 8.29
C LEU A 153 18.05 25.77 9.25
N PHE A 154 18.41 24.49 9.16
CA PHE A 154 17.93 23.44 10.06
C PHE A 154 18.94 22.30 10.20
N SER A 155 18.76 21.49 11.24
CA SER A 155 19.43 20.21 11.40
C SER A 155 18.40 19.10 11.34
N SER A 156 18.66 18.04 10.56
CA SER A 156 17.81 16.88 10.42
C SER A 156 18.05 15.87 11.55
N ARG A 157 16.96 15.33 12.09
CA ARG A 157 16.95 14.27 13.13
C ARG A 157 17.85 14.55 14.34
N PRO A 158 17.79 15.75 14.94
CA PRO A 158 18.59 16.07 16.10
C PRO A 158 18.20 15.19 17.29
N SER A 159 19.22 14.71 18.01
CA SER A 159 19.05 13.87 19.20
C SER A 159 19.60 14.60 20.43
N PHE A 160 18.87 14.57 21.51
CA PHE A 160 19.24 15.20 22.77
C PHE A 160 19.22 14.19 23.91
N ALA A 161 20.22 14.27 24.80
CA ALA A 161 20.17 13.54 26.04
C ALA A 161 19.11 14.13 26.96
N GLY A 162 18.11 13.37 27.30
CA GLY A 162 17.06 13.73 28.24
C GLY A 162 17.40 13.29 29.66
N LYS A 163 16.46 13.51 30.60
CA LYS A 163 16.58 13.06 31.99
C LYS A 163 16.77 11.54 32.06
N GLU A 164 17.59 11.06 32.99
CA GLU A 164 17.84 9.64 33.23
C GLU A 164 18.49 8.88 32.05
N GLY A 165 19.20 9.59 31.17
CA GLY A 165 19.88 8.97 30.02
C GLY A 165 18.98 8.60 28.87
N ILE A 166 17.69 8.98 28.91
CA ILE A 166 16.76 8.76 27.81
C ILE A 166 17.09 9.71 26.66
N THR A 167 17.34 9.18 25.46
CA THR A 167 17.54 9.97 24.26
C THR A 167 16.22 10.42 23.68
N VAL A 168 16.07 11.73 23.45
CA VAL A 168 14.90 12.31 22.78
C VAL A 168 15.31 12.80 21.40
N GLN A 169 14.60 12.36 20.36
CA GLN A 169 14.86 12.71 18.98
C GLN A 169 13.70 13.53 18.41
N PHE A 170 14.02 14.61 17.69
CA PHE A 170 13.07 15.39 16.90
C PHE A 170 13.36 15.23 15.41
N ASP A 171 12.42 15.63 14.57
CA ASP A 171 12.59 15.53 13.12
C ASP A 171 13.50 16.66 12.61
N PHE A 172 13.29 17.89 13.10
CA PHE A 172 14.12 19.03 12.74
C PHE A 172 14.44 19.92 13.95
N SER A 173 15.58 20.59 13.88
CA SER A 173 15.91 21.71 14.73
C SER A 173 16.16 22.94 13.86
N ILE A 174 15.46 24.05 14.16
CA ILE A 174 15.53 25.29 13.42
C ILE A 174 16.11 26.36 14.35
N PRO A 175 17.38 26.77 14.14
CA PRO A 175 17.99 27.82 14.93
C PRO A 175 17.34 29.17 14.60
N THR A 176 17.12 29.98 15.64
CA THR A 176 16.69 31.35 15.49
C THR A 176 17.60 32.25 16.35
N PRO A 177 17.68 33.56 16.12
CA PRO A 177 18.58 34.44 16.88
C PRO A 177 18.39 34.42 18.41
N LYS A 178 17.19 34.03 18.87
CA LYS A 178 16.88 34.03 20.32
C LYS A 178 16.72 32.62 20.90
N LYS A 179 16.42 31.60 20.08
CA LYS A 179 16.14 30.23 20.55
C LYS A 179 16.20 29.23 19.43
N GLU A 180 16.41 27.97 19.78
CA GLU A 180 16.28 26.84 18.91
C GLU A 180 14.84 26.32 18.97
N ARG A 181 14.25 26.02 17.81
CA ARG A 181 12.91 25.45 17.70
C ARG A 181 13.03 23.98 17.29
N LEU A 182 12.54 23.09 18.16
CA LEU A 182 12.49 21.66 17.88
C LEU A 182 11.15 21.34 17.24
N VAL A 183 11.17 20.63 16.13
CA VAL A 183 10.01 20.31 15.31
C VAL A 183 9.86 18.79 15.22
N ARG A 184 8.64 18.33 15.40
CA ARG A 184 8.23 16.94 15.10
C ARG A 184 7.10 16.96 14.09
N THR A 185 7.27 16.22 13.01
CA THR A 185 6.25 16.06 11.98
C THR A 185 5.20 15.05 12.44
N ILE A 186 3.93 15.37 12.24
CA ILE A 186 2.80 14.49 12.58
C ILE A 186 1.95 14.32 11.34
N SER A 187 2.05 13.18 10.68
CA SER A 187 1.28 12.86 9.47
C SER A 187 -0.22 12.63 9.73
N ASN A 188 -0.60 12.31 10.97
CA ASN A 188 -1.98 12.13 11.39
C ASN A 188 -2.28 12.93 12.66
N GLY A 189 -2.83 14.14 12.49
CA GLY A 189 -3.16 15.06 13.58
C GLY A 189 -4.27 14.56 14.53
N ASN A 190 -5.03 13.54 14.14
CA ASN A 190 -6.09 12.95 14.98
C ASN A 190 -5.55 11.88 15.95
N ASN A 191 -4.27 11.53 15.87
CA ASN A 191 -3.66 10.55 16.77
C ASN A 191 -3.17 11.21 18.06
N LEU A 192 -3.98 11.11 19.12
CA LEU A 192 -3.68 11.66 20.44
C LEU A 192 -2.36 11.14 21.05
N ASN A 193 -1.91 9.96 20.68
CA ASN A 193 -0.66 9.39 21.19
C ASN A 193 0.57 10.18 20.70
N HIS A 194 0.53 10.74 19.48
CA HIS A 194 1.61 11.60 18.98
C HIS A 194 1.73 12.89 19.81
N ALA A 195 0.60 13.50 20.16
CA ALA A 195 0.59 14.69 21.02
C ALA A 195 1.09 14.37 22.44
N LYS A 196 0.69 13.23 23.01
CA LYS A 196 1.17 12.75 24.33
C LYS A 196 2.69 12.51 24.31
N LEU A 197 3.21 11.82 23.30
CA LEU A 197 4.64 11.57 23.12
C LEU A 197 5.42 12.90 23.04
N LEU A 198 4.96 13.85 22.23
CA LEU A 198 5.60 15.15 22.10
C LEU A 198 5.63 15.89 23.45
N ALA A 199 4.54 15.84 24.23
CA ALA A 199 4.48 16.45 25.55
C ALA A 199 5.45 15.80 26.55
N VAL A 200 5.58 14.47 26.53
CA VAL A 200 6.55 13.73 27.37
C VAL A 200 7.98 14.10 26.99
N ASP A 201 8.31 14.04 25.70
CA ASP A 201 9.64 14.36 25.19
C ASP A 201 10.04 15.80 25.52
N THR A 202 9.10 16.73 25.41
CA THR A 202 9.34 18.13 25.78
C THR A 202 9.63 18.30 27.28
N ARG A 203 8.92 17.55 28.14
CA ARG A 203 9.17 17.57 29.60
C ARG A 203 10.53 16.97 29.95
N LEU A 204 10.96 15.92 29.27
CA LEU A 204 12.27 15.30 29.48
C LEU A 204 13.42 16.26 29.17
N LEU A 205 13.21 17.20 28.22
CA LEU A 205 14.23 18.20 27.83
C LEU A 205 14.17 19.48 28.67
N GLN A 206 13.03 19.90 29.19
CA GLN A 206 12.86 21.16 29.90
C GLN A 206 13.79 21.32 31.13
N ASN A 207 14.25 20.25 31.72
CA ASN A 207 15.12 20.25 32.89
C ASN A 207 16.62 20.25 32.54
N TYR A 208 17.00 20.25 31.25
CA TYR A 208 18.40 20.15 30.82
C TYR A 208 18.99 21.44 30.24
N LYS A 209 18.15 22.42 29.91
CA LYS A 209 18.62 23.75 29.48
C LYS A 209 18.35 24.77 30.61
N LYS A 210 19.25 24.79 31.60
CA LYS A 210 19.52 25.99 32.41
C LYS A 210 20.78 26.63 31.91
#